data_46c38cd8a87f25b7cb8e3a88b4bc4270
#
_entry.id   46c38cd8a87f25b7cb8e3a88b4bc4270
#
_cell.length_a   1.000
_cell.length_b   1.000
_cell.length_c   1.000
_cell.angle_alpha   90.00
_cell.angle_beta   90.00
_cell.angle_gamma   90.00
#
_symmetry.space_group_name_H-M   'P 1'
#
loop_
_entity.id
_entity.type
_entity.pdbx_description
1 polymer ?
#
loop_
_entity_poly.entity_id
_entity_poly.type
_entity_poly.pdbx_seq_one_letter_code
_entity_poly.pdbx_strand_id
1 'polypeptide(L)'
;MEYRGGKAFFEEAHRQVTFHISPLSFYQVNPKQAERLYSLVRYDAKLTGKEIVWDLYCGVGTIGCFLAADAKEVYGVEVIPDAIRDARRNAEENGIHNITFHVGKAEEVVPEYVESRVRAENRRSKKGLVDVVVVDPPRKGCDEKCLQTILEVEPKRIVYVSCDPATMARDCRVLADGGYQLMSVQPVDQFSHSVHVETVVLMSKVKE
;
A
#
# COMPACT_ATOMS: atom_id res chain seq x y z
N MET A 1 -10.37 -11.92 12.19
CA MET A 1 -11.19 -10.72 11.88
C MET A 1 -12.66 -11.03 12.08
N GLU A 2 -13.38 -10.16 12.75
CA GLU A 2 -14.81 -10.33 13.04
C GLU A 2 -15.55 -9.08 12.53
N TYR A 3 -16.66 -9.28 11.80
CA TYR A 3 -17.50 -8.19 11.32
C TYR A 3 -18.62 -7.92 12.32
N ARG A 4 -18.69 -6.73 12.89
CA ARG A 4 -19.74 -6.30 13.83
C ARG A 4 -20.33 -4.96 13.41
N GLY A 5 -21.45 -4.99 12.73
CA GLY A 5 -22.27 -3.79 12.46
C GLY A 5 -21.54 -2.67 11.72
N GLY A 6 -20.88 -2.94 10.59
CA GLY A 6 -20.15 -1.97 9.79
C GLY A 6 -18.70 -1.74 10.25
N LYS A 7 -18.21 -2.53 11.19
CA LYS A 7 -16.82 -2.51 11.67
C LYS A 7 -16.15 -3.84 11.38
N ALA A 8 -14.94 -3.81 10.85
CA ALA A 8 -14.09 -4.97 10.69
C ALA A 8 -12.96 -4.92 11.72
N PHE A 9 -12.66 -6.07 12.31
CA PHE A 9 -11.62 -6.20 13.32
C PHE A 9 -10.53 -7.12 12.80
N PHE A 10 -9.30 -6.69 12.89
CA PHE A 10 -8.13 -7.52 12.63
C PHE A 10 -7.41 -7.80 13.94
N GLU A 11 -7.10 -9.05 14.18
CA GLU A 11 -6.32 -9.47 15.33
C GLU A 11 -5.07 -10.18 14.83
N GLU A 12 -3.97 -9.45 14.72
CA GLU A 12 -2.68 -10.02 14.37
C GLU A 12 -1.63 -9.65 15.41
N ALA A 13 -0.91 -10.64 15.91
CA ALA A 13 0.24 -10.48 16.80
C ALA A 13 0.01 -9.47 17.94
N HIS A 14 -1.13 -9.55 18.65
CA HIS A 14 -1.52 -8.68 19.77
C HIS A 14 -1.95 -7.25 19.40
N ARG A 15 -2.29 -6.98 18.14
CA ARG A 15 -2.84 -5.69 17.70
C ARG A 15 -4.24 -5.89 17.15
N GLN A 16 -5.20 -5.18 17.73
CA GLN A 16 -6.55 -5.07 17.19
C GLN A 16 -6.67 -3.73 16.45
N VAL A 17 -6.94 -3.79 15.15
CA VAL A 17 -7.26 -2.61 14.35
C VAL A 17 -8.71 -2.71 13.93
N THR A 18 -9.51 -1.70 14.26
CA THR A 18 -10.94 -1.63 13.93
C THR A 18 -11.14 -0.75 12.72
N PHE A 19 -11.80 -1.24 11.68
CA PHE A 19 -12.11 -0.46 10.50
C PHE A 19 -13.60 -0.17 10.38
N HIS A 20 -13.94 1.10 10.17
CA HIS A 20 -15.24 1.50 9.66
C HIS A 20 -15.23 1.38 8.15
N ILE A 21 -16.23 0.69 7.64
CA ILE A 21 -16.39 0.44 6.21
C ILE A 21 -17.75 0.98 5.82
N SER A 22 -17.77 2.01 4.99
CA SER A 22 -19.02 2.51 4.44
C SER A 22 -19.58 1.51 3.40
N PRO A 23 -20.90 1.49 3.14
CA PRO A 23 -21.51 0.60 2.14
C PRO A 23 -20.95 0.78 0.72
N LEU A 24 -20.30 1.91 0.44
CA LEU A 24 -19.72 2.24 -0.85
C LEU A 24 -18.21 1.94 -0.93
N SER A 25 -17.59 1.54 0.19
CA SER A 25 -16.16 1.25 0.23
C SER A 25 -15.89 -0.22 -0.06
N PHE A 26 -14.87 -0.49 -0.87
CA PHE A 26 -14.40 -1.85 -1.09
C PHE A 26 -13.81 -2.42 0.21
N TYR A 27 -14.14 -3.66 0.48
CA TYR A 27 -13.61 -4.41 1.61
C TYR A 27 -13.37 -5.88 1.23
N GLN A 28 -12.30 -6.46 1.76
CA GLN A 28 -11.91 -7.85 1.50
C GLN A 28 -12.95 -8.84 2.06
N VAL A 29 -13.57 -9.61 1.16
CA VAL A 29 -14.72 -10.50 1.48
C VAL A 29 -14.38 -11.68 2.38
N ASN A 30 -13.10 -12.09 2.44
CA ASN A 30 -12.62 -13.20 3.25
C ASN A 30 -11.70 -12.70 4.37
N PRO A 31 -12.22 -12.53 5.60
CA PRO A 31 -11.47 -11.93 6.70
C PRO A 31 -10.17 -12.64 7.05
N LYS A 32 -10.21 -13.98 7.12
CA LYS A 32 -9.02 -14.78 7.48
C LYS A 32 -7.89 -14.67 6.43
N GLN A 33 -8.28 -14.62 5.16
CA GLN A 33 -7.31 -14.48 4.09
C GLN A 33 -6.82 -13.02 3.96
N ALA A 34 -7.67 -12.05 4.30
CA ALA A 34 -7.24 -10.64 4.39
C ALA A 34 -6.16 -10.44 5.46
N GLU A 35 -6.30 -11.08 6.63
CA GLU A 35 -5.24 -11.08 7.65
C GLU A 35 -3.92 -11.65 7.11
N ARG A 36 -3.99 -12.78 6.40
CA ARG A 36 -2.82 -13.38 5.74
C ARG A 36 -2.20 -12.45 4.71
N LEU A 37 -3.03 -11.83 3.88
CA LEU A 37 -2.60 -10.89 2.86
C LEU A 37 -1.80 -9.74 3.49
N TYR A 38 -2.36 -9.11 4.53
CA TYR A 38 -1.72 -7.99 5.21
C TYR A 38 -0.46 -8.40 5.97
N SER A 39 -0.44 -9.60 6.54
CA SER A 39 0.76 -10.17 7.16
C SER A 39 1.89 -10.37 6.15
N LEU A 40 1.59 -10.82 4.92
CA LEU A 40 2.56 -10.95 3.84
C LEU A 40 3.07 -9.57 3.39
N VAL A 41 2.17 -8.59 3.21
CA VAL A 41 2.56 -7.21 2.87
C VAL A 41 3.51 -6.65 3.93
N ARG A 42 3.18 -6.81 5.21
CA ARG A 42 4.03 -6.36 6.32
C ARG A 42 5.39 -7.07 6.34
N TYR A 43 5.40 -8.39 6.16
CA TYR A 43 6.62 -9.19 6.09
C TYR A 43 7.54 -8.73 4.94
N ASP A 44 6.98 -8.51 3.75
CA ASP A 44 7.70 -8.09 2.57
C ASP A 44 8.13 -6.61 2.62
N ALA A 45 7.38 -5.75 3.29
CA ALA A 45 7.76 -4.36 3.52
C ALA A 45 9.05 -4.23 4.36
N LYS A 46 9.37 -5.19 5.23
CA LYS A 46 10.60 -5.26 6.06
C LYS A 46 10.88 -3.94 6.79
N LEU A 47 9.87 -3.42 7.48
CA LEU A 47 9.94 -2.15 8.17
C LEU A 47 10.72 -2.28 9.49
N THR A 48 11.44 -1.23 9.88
CA THR A 48 12.28 -1.15 11.08
C THR A 48 11.97 0.05 11.97
N GLY A 49 10.90 0.77 11.68
CA GLY A 49 10.53 2.03 12.35
C GLY A 49 11.22 3.28 11.76
N LYS A 50 11.99 3.13 10.69
CA LYS A 50 12.75 4.23 10.07
C LYS A 50 12.27 4.59 8.67
N GLU A 51 11.47 3.75 8.06
CA GLU A 51 11.05 3.86 6.67
C GLU A 51 9.87 4.82 6.51
N ILE A 52 9.89 5.55 5.39
CA ILE A 52 8.76 6.29 4.85
C ILE A 52 8.07 5.39 3.83
N VAL A 53 6.78 5.09 4.09
CA VAL A 53 5.97 4.17 3.31
C VAL A 53 4.90 4.96 2.55
N TRP A 54 4.69 4.62 1.29
CA TRP A 54 3.56 5.09 0.49
C TRP A 54 2.63 3.93 0.16
N ASP A 55 1.35 4.11 0.52
CA ASP A 55 0.25 3.18 0.24
C ASP A 55 -0.60 3.80 -0.88
N LEU A 56 -0.37 3.35 -2.11
CA LEU A 56 -1.03 3.87 -3.31
C LEU A 56 -2.25 3.00 -3.64
N TYR A 57 -3.36 3.64 -3.97
CA TYR A 57 -4.70 3.02 -4.04
C TYR A 57 -5.16 2.55 -2.65
N CYS A 58 -4.95 3.38 -1.62
CA CYS A 58 -5.09 2.95 -0.22
C CYS A 58 -6.53 2.68 0.23
N GLY A 59 -7.55 3.05 -0.55
CA GLY A 59 -8.95 2.88 -0.20
C GLY A 59 -9.26 3.49 1.16
N VAL A 60 -9.83 2.71 2.08
CA VAL A 60 -10.13 3.12 3.46
C VAL A 60 -8.92 3.04 4.41
N GLY A 61 -7.72 2.92 3.86
CA GLY A 61 -6.45 2.98 4.59
C GLY A 61 -6.06 1.70 5.31
N THR A 62 -6.59 0.55 4.91
CA THR A 62 -6.40 -0.71 5.64
C THR A 62 -4.92 -1.11 5.71
N ILE A 63 -4.25 -1.19 4.56
CA ILE A 63 -2.83 -1.59 4.49
C ILE A 63 -1.96 -0.55 5.21
N GLY A 64 -2.15 0.73 4.91
CA GLY A 64 -1.39 1.80 5.53
C GLY A 64 -1.48 1.81 7.06
N CYS A 65 -2.68 1.63 7.62
CA CYS A 65 -2.88 1.53 9.07
C CYS A 65 -2.17 0.32 9.68
N PHE A 66 -2.13 -0.80 8.96
CA PHE A 66 -1.40 -2.00 9.40
C PHE A 66 0.10 -1.78 9.45
N LEU A 67 0.65 -1.08 8.46
CA LEU A 67 2.08 -0.80 8.33
C LEU A 67 2.56 0.32 9.26
N ALA A 68 1.68 1.23 9.65
CA ALA A 68 2.02 2.42 10.44
C ALA A 68 2.76 2.09 11.74
N ALA A 69 2.42 0.96 12.36
CA ALA A 69 3.04 0.55 13.62
C ALA A 69 4.54 0.24 13.51
N ASP A 70 5.03 -0.13 12.33
CA ASP A 70 6.42 -0.50 12.08
C ASP A 70 7.12 0.51 11.15
N ALA A 71 6.42 1.55 10.70
CA ALA A 71 6.95 2.61 9.85
C ALA A 71 7.27 3.88 10.66
N LYS A 72 8.18 4.69 10.15
CA LYS A 72 8.38 6.05 10.65
C LYS A 72 7.19 6.93 10.30
N GLU A 73 6.82 6.94 9.03
CA GLU A 73 5.70 7.71 8.48
C GLU A 73 5.05 6.90 7.36
N VAL A 74 3.72 7.00 7.24
CA VAL A 74 2.94 6.39 6.15
C VAL A 74 2.15 7.48 5.43
N TYR A 75 2.08 7.38 4.11
CA TYR A 75 1.29 8.28 3.27
C TYR A 75 0.37 7.44 2.39
N GLY A 76 -0.95 7.60 2.58
CA GLY A 76 -1.98 6.95 1.78
C GLY A 76 -2.48 7.86 0.67
N VAL A 77 -2.64 7.33 -0.53
CA VAL A 77 -3.17 8.08 -1.70
C VAL A 77 -4.33 7.31 -2.31
N GLU A 78 -5.46 7.99 -2.46
CA GLU A 78 -6.68 7.45 -3.05
C GLU A 78 -7.44 8.56 -3.78
N VAL A 79 -8.04 8.24 -4.92
CA VAL A 79 -8.79 9.22 -5.74
C VAL A 79 -10.19 9.48 -5.21
N ILE A 80 -10.75 8.59 -4.39
CA ILE A 80 -12.11 8.66 -3.87
C ILE A 80 -12.12 9.44 -2.54
N PRO A 81 -12.68 10.66 -2.49
CA PRO A 81 -12.67 11.48 -1.27
C PRO A 81 -13.35 10.82 -0.07
N ASP A 82 -14.43 10.06 -0.32
CA ASP A 82 -15.18 9.36 0.72
C ASP A 82 -14.34 8.25 1.37
N ALA A 83 -13.56 7.50 0.59
CA ALA A 83 -12.63 6.51 1.11
C ALA A 83 -11.55 7.15 1.98
N ILE A 84 -11.00 8.29 1.57
CA ILE A 84 -10.02 9.05 2.38
C ILE A 84 -10.64 9.57 3.68
N ARG A 85 -11.91 9.97 3.67
CA ARG A 85 -12.59 10.37 4.90
C ARG A 85 -12.70 9.21 5.88
N ASP A 86 -13.08 8.03 5.38
CA ASP A 86 -13.13 6.80 6.17
C ASP A 86 -11.72 6.39 6.65
N ALA A 87 -10.69 6.51 5.81
CA ALA A 87 -9.30 6.21 6.15
C ALA A 87 -8.78 7.08 7.31
N ARG A 88 -9.06 8.38 7.27
CA ARG A 88 -8.69 9.32 8.35
C ARG A 88 -9.38 8.96 9.67
N ARG A 89 -10.68 8.67 9.60
CA ARG A 89 -11.46 8.21 10.75
C ARG A 89 -10.90 6.90 11.31
N ASN A 90 -10.59 5.94 10.45
CA ASN A 90 -10.01 4.66 10.86
C ASN A 90 -8.67 4.85 11.58
N ALA A 91 -7.80 5.72 11.07
CA ALA A 91 -6.53 6.02 11.74
C ALA A 91 -6.75 6.68 13.11
N GLU A 92 -7.63 7.67 13.21
CA GLU A 92 -7.95 8.37 14.45
C GLU A 92 -8.52 7.43 15.51
N GLU A 93 -9.52 6.60 15.16
CA GLU A 93 -10.16 5.66 16.09
C GLU A 93 -9.20 4.56 16.58
N ASN A 94 -8.15 4.26 15.82
CA ASN A 94 -7.11 3.30 16.23
C ASN A 94 -5.89 3.97 16.87
N GLY A 95 -5.91 5.30 17.09
CA GLY A 95 -4.79 6.03 17.70
C GLY A 95 -3.52 6.02 16.84
N ILE A 96 -3.65 5.93 15.52
CA ILE A 96 -2.54 5.93 14.57
C ILE A 96 -2.26 7.37 14.16
N HIS A 97 -1.11 7.92 14.57
CA HIS A 97 -0.79 9.33 14.39
C HIS A 97 0.32 9.59 13.35
N ASN A 98 1.00 8.54 12.89
CA ASN A 98 2.09 8.63 11.91
C ASN A 98 1.65 8.28 10.48
N ILE A 99 0.36 8.44 10.18
CA ILE A 99 -0.20 8.25 8.85
C ILE A 99 -0.90 9.52 8.36
N THR A 100 -0.71 9.85 7.09
CA THR A 100 -1.36 10.98 6.41
C THR A 100 -2.02 10.50 5.14
N PHE A 101 -3.26 10.95 4.87
CA PHE A 101 -4.02 10.56 3.69
C PHE A 101 -4.28 11.72 2.75
N HIS A 102 -4.05 11.49 1.46
CA HIS A 102 -4.21 12.45 0.37
C HIS A 102 -5.29 11.98 -0.62
N VAL A 103 -6.18 12.90 -0.99
CA VAL A 103 -7.09 12.69 -2.12
C VAL A 103 -6.40 13.11 -3.38
N GLY A 104 -6.26 12.20 -4.36
CA GLY A 104 -5.64 12.51 -5.64
C GLY A 104 -5.08 11.26 -6.31
N LYS A 105 -4.43 11.47 -7.44
CA LYS A 105 -3.71 10.41 -8.14
C LYS A 105 -2.27 10.33 -7.64
N ALA A 106 -1.73 9.11 -7.61
CA ALA A 106 -0.36 8.87 -7.15
C ALA A 106 0.67 9.69 -7.95
N GLU A 107 0.51 9.78 -9.27
CA GLU A 107 1.38 10.53 -10.17
C GLU A 107 1.32 12.06 -10.00
N GLU A 108 0.36 12.57 -9.25
CA GLU A 108 0.25 14.00 -8.90
C GLU A 108 0.73 14.25 -7.48
N VAL A 109 0.25 13.47 -6.52
CA VAL A 109 0.50 13.66 -5.08
C VAL A 109 1.94 13.33 -4.69
N VAL A 110 2.48 12.20 -5.18
CA VAL A 110 3.82 11.73 -4.78
C VAL A 110 4.92 12.68 -5.24
N PRO A 111 4.96 13.14 -6.51
CA PRO A 111 5.96 14.12 -6.95
C PRO A 111 5.86 15.46 -6.21
N GLU A 112 4.64 15.96 -5.99
CA GLU A 112 4.43 17.22 -5.26
C GLU A 112 4.99 17.14 -3.83
N TYR A 113 4.71 16.05 -3.12
CA TYR A 113 5.28 15.81 -1.80
C TYR A 113 6.81 15.77 -1.84
N VAL A 114 7.39 14.95 -2.73
CA VAL A 114 8.83 14.79 -2.83
C VAL A 114 9.52 16.13 -3.13
N GLU A 115 8.98 16.93 -4.05
CA GLU A 115 9.50 18.25 -4.36
C GLU A 115 9.38 19.22 -3.19
N SER A 116 8.26 19.19 -2.47
CA SER A 116 8.06 20.03 -1.29
C SER A 116 9.08 19.72 -0.19
N ARG A 117 9.35 18.44 0.04
CA ARG A 117 10.34 17.97 1.03
C ARG A 117 11.78 18.31 0.61
N VAL A 118 12.11 18.13 -0.67
CA VAL A 118 13.43 18.55 -1.21
C VAL A 118 13.66 20.03 -0.98
N ARG A 119 12.66 20.86 -1.23
CA ARG A 119 12.74 22.32 -1.01
C ARG A 119 12.84 22.66 0.48
N ALA A 120 11.94 22.12 1.30
CA ALA A 120 11.86 22.42 2.73
C ALA A 120 13.12 21.99 3.50
N GLU A 121 13.72 20.86 3.13
CA GLU A 121 14.91 20.30 3.78
C GLU A 121 16.22 20.72 3.09
N ASN A 122 16.15 21.56 2.06
CA ASN A 122 17.30 22.00 1.22
C ASN A 122 18.16 20.81 0.75
N ARG A 123 17.50 19.71 0.34
CA ARG A 123 18.17 18.47 -0.07
C ARG A 123 18.66 18.57 -1.51
N ARG A 124 19.80 17.94 -1.77
CA ARG A 124 20.35 17.79 -3.13
C ARG A 124 19.82 16.57 -3.87
N SER A 125 19.04 15.71 -3.20
CA SER A 125 18.56 14.44 -3.74
C SER A 125 17.19 14.09 -3.18
N LYS A 126 16.38 13.43 -4.01
CA LYS A 126 15.09 12.80 -3.63
C LYS A 126 15.28 11.50 -2.84
N LYS A 127 16.47 10.92 -2.83
CA LYS A 127 16.78 9.62 -2.23
C LYS A 127 16.46 9.58 -0.74
N GLY A 128 15.72 8.55 -0.30
CA GLY A 128 15.32 8.37 1.10
C GLY A 128 14.13 9.22 1.54
N LEU A 129 13.39 9.82 0.59
CA LEU A 129 12.07 10.43 0.86
C LEU A 129 10.91 9.44 0.65
N VAL A 130 11.18 8.33 -0.04
CA VAL A 130 10.28 7.21 -0.24
C VAL A 130 11.12 5.95 -0.09
N ASP A 131 10.88 5.15 0.95
CA ASP A 131 11.65 3.93 1.19
C ASP A 131 10.91 2.69 0.67
N VAL A 132 9.60 2.63 0.88
CA VAL A 132 8.75 1.52 0.47
C VAL A 132 7.50 2.08 -0.20
N VAL A 133 7.13 1.50 -1.32
CA VAL A 133 5.83 1.73 -1.97
C VAL A 133 5.03 0.43 -1.89
N VAL A 134 3.80 0.53 -1.43
CA VAL A 134 2.80 -0.53 -1.51
C VAL A 134 1.75 -0.09 -2.52
N VAL A 135 1.33 -0.98 -3.39
CA VAL A 135 0.25 -0.75 -4.35
C VAL A 135 -0.77 -1.88 -4.28
N ASP A 136 -2.05 -1.53 -4.27
CA ASP A 136 -3.18 -2.46 -4.39
C ASP A 136 -4.18 -1.92 -5.44
N PRO A 137 -3.78 -1.91 -6.74
CA PRO A 137 -4.55 -1.30 -7.79
C PRO A 137 -5.78 -2.14 -8.17
N PRO A 138 -6.76 -1.54 -8.87
CA PRO A 138 -7.88 -2.28 -9.43
C PRO A 138 -7.39 -3.33 -10.46
N ARG A 139 -8.30 -4.22 -10.92
CA ARG A 139 -7.99 -5.32 -11.87
C ARG A 139 -7.22 -4.91 -13.13
N LYS A 140 -7.34 -3.68 -13.58
CA LYS A 140 -6.58 -3.16 -14.73
C LYS A 140 -5.08 -2.96 -14.46
N GLY A 141 -4.64 -3.09 -13.23
CA GLY A 141 -3.29 -2.79 -12.77
C GLY A 141 -3.06 -1.29 -12.54
N CYS A 142 -1.82 -0.90 -12.31
CA CYS A 142 -1.41 0.49 -12.19
C CYS A 142 -1.49 1.21 -13.54
N ASP A 143 -1.82 2.50 -13.49
CA ASP A 143 -1.68 3.35 -14.67
C ASP A 143 -0.19 3.57 -14.99
N GLU A 144 0.15 3.75 -16.27
CA GLU A 144 1.54 3.92 -16.71
C GLU A 144 2.25 5.08 -15.99
N LYS A 145 1.55 6.19 -15.79
CA LYS A 145 2.09 7.34 -15.05
C LYS A 145 2.41 7.02 -13.60
N CYS A 146 1.58 6.19 -12.95
CA CYS A 146 1.84 5.73 -11.59
C CYS A 146 3.12 4.87 -11.54
N LEU A 147 3.31 3.94 -12.49
CA LEU A 147 4.53 3.13 -12.59
C LEU A 147 5.77 4.01 -12.82
N GLN A 148 5.69 5.00 -13.71
CA GLN A 148 6.77 5.95 -13.95
C GLN A 148 7.10 6.76 -12.68
N THR A 149 6.09 7.23 -11.96
CA THR A 149 6.28 7.93 -10.68
C THR A 149 7.01 7.05 -9.65
N ILE A 150 6.65 5.77 -9.55
CA ILE A 150 7.35 4.82 -8.67
C ILE A 150 8.81 4.68 -9.08
N LEU A 151 9.10 4.57 -10.38
CA LEU A 151 10.47 4.50 -10.89
C LEU A 151 11.27 5.78 -10.59
N GLU A 152 10.65 6.95 -10.70
CA GLU A 152 11.30 8.25 -10.46
C GLU A 152 11.64 8.53 -9.00
N VAL A 153 10.81 8.07 -8.06
CA VAL A 153 11.06 8.25 -6.61
C VAL A 153 11.98 7.19 -6.03
N GLU A 154 12.27 6.16 -6.81
CA GLU A 154 13.29 5.15 -6.52
C GLU A 154 13.17 4.50 -5.12
N PRO A 155 12.00 3.94 -4.71
CA PRO A 155 11.90 3.26 -3.44
C PRO A 155 12.85 2.06 -3.36
N LYS A 156 13.31 1.72 -2.16
CA LYS A 156 14.14 0.53 -1.95
C LYS A 156 13.37 -0.76 -2.23
N ARG A 157 12.06 -0.76 -1.94
CA ARG A 157 11.16 -1.91 -2.09
C ARG A 157 9.81 -1.47 -2.62
N ILE A 158 9.21 -2.35 -3.40
CA ILE A 158 7.84 -2.23 -3.88
C ILE A 158 7.12 -3.51 -3.48
N VAL A 159 6.02 -3.39 -2.76
CA VAL A 159 5.11 -4.50 -2.45
C VAL A 159 3.87 -4.32 -3.30
N TYR A 160 3.66 -5.22 -4.24
CA TYR A 160 2.54 -5.18 -5.18
C TYR A 160 1.50 -6.22 -4.78
N VAL A 161 0.30 -5.78 -4.45
CA VAL A 161 -0.87 -6.61 -4.20
C VAL A 161 -1.76 -6.59 -5.44
N SER A 162 -2.31 -7.73 -5.86
CA SER A 162 -3.20 -7.78 -7.03
C SER A 162 -4.14 -8.97 -7.01
N CYS A 163 -5.37 -8.72 -7.41
CA CYS A 163 -6.36 -9.76 -7.69
C CYS A 163 -6.32 -10.26 -9.16
N ASP A 164 -5.43 -9.71 -10.00
CA ASP A 164 -5.24 -10.12 -11.40
C ASP A 164 -3.76 -10.36 -11.71
N PRO A 165 -3.31 -11.63 -11.75
CA PRO A 165 -1.91 -11.96 -12.01
C PRO A 165 -1.39 -11.50 -13.38
N ALA A 166 -2.26 -11.36 -14.38
CA ALA A 166 -1.83 -10.99 -15.74
C ALA A 166 -1.44 -9.49 -15.81
N THR A 167 -2.27 -8.62 -15.25
CA THR A 167 -1.95 -7.19 -15.18
C THR A 167 -0.80 -6.93 -14.23
N MET A 168 -0.71 -7.64 -13.12
CA MET A 168 0.43 -7.60 -12.22
C MET A 168 1.73 -7.99 -12.92
N ALA A 169 1.76 -9.07 -13.69
CA ALA A 169 2.95 -9.50 -14.41
C ALA A 169 3.43 -8.45 -15.43
N ARG A 170 2.48 -7.78 -16.13
CA ARG A 170 2.77 -6.65 -17.02
C ARG A 170 3.44 -5.51 -16.25
N ASP A 171 2.88 -5.10 -15.13
CA ASP A 171 3.38 -3.98 -14.33
C ASP A 171 4.73 -4.31 -13.68
N CYS A 172 4.88 -5.53 -13.15
CA CYS A 172 6.15 -6.02 -12.62
C CYS A 172 7.25 -6.05 -13.71
N ARG A 173 6.90 -6.31 -14.97
CA ARG A 173 7.85 -6.23 -16.08
C ARG A 173 8.35 -4.80 -16.29
N VAL A 174 7.47 -3.80 -16.27
CA VAL A 174 7.85 -2.39 -16.39
C VAL A 174 8.79 -2.00 -15.24
N LEU A 175 8.46 -2.40 -14.00
CA LEU A 175 9.30 -2.14 -12.84
C LEU A 175 10.66 -2.85 -12.93
N ALA A 176 10.69 -4.08 -13.46
CA ALA A 176 11.93 -4.83 -13.65
C ALA A 176 12.84 -4.17 -14.69
N ASP A 177 12.28 -3.72 -15.82
CA ASP A 177 13.01 -2.96 -16.84
C ASP A 177 13.54 -1.63 -16.29
N GLY A 178 12.87 -1.07 -15.25
CA GLY A 178 13.29 0.11 -14.48
C GLY A 178 14.27 -0.14 -13.34
N GLY A 179 14.86 -1.36 -13.25
CA GLY A 179 15.94 -1.69 -12.32
C GLY A 179 15.49 -2.33 -11.00
N TYR A 180 14.29 -2.94 -10.95
CA TYR A 180 13.85 -3.73 -9.82
C TYR A 180 13.93 -5.22 -10.10
N GLN A 181 14.29 -5.99 -9.09
CA GLN A 181 14.33 -7.45 -9.15
C GLN A 181 13.12 -8.03 -8.40
N LEU A 182 12.47 -9.02 -9.01
CA LEU A 182 11.44 -9.83 -8.37
C LEU A 182 12.09 -10.71 -7.29
N MET A 183 11.65 -10.58 -6.05
CA MET A 183 12.19 -11.28 -4.89
C MET A 183 11.29 -12.40 -4.40
N SER A 184 9.97 -12.18 -4.41
CA SER A 184 8.97 -13.16 -3.99
C SER A 184 7.66 -12.99 -4.74
N VAL A 185 6.93 -14.07 -4.89
CA VAL A 185 5.54 -14.10 -5.38
C VAL A 185 4.77 -15.03 -4.46
N GLN A 186 3.76 -14.52 -3.77
CA GLN A 186 2.97 -15.26 -2.79
C GLN A 186 1.48 -15.19 -3.16
N PRO A 187 0.88 -16.28 -3.65
CA PRO A 187 -0.57 -16.33 -3.88
C PRO A 187 -1.32 -16.50 -2.57
N VAL A 188 -2.50 -15.88 -2.50
CA VAL A 188 -3.43 -15.96 -1.37
C VAL A 188 -4.81 -16.32 -1.91
N ASP A 189 -5.40 -17.40 -1.41
CA ASP A 189 -6.75 -17.86 -1.80
C ASP A 189 -7.84 -17.00 -1.13
N GLN A 190 -7.89 -15.72 -1.54
CA GLN A 190 -8.86 -14.74 -1.05
C GLN A 190 -10.29 -15.05 -1.53
N PHE A 191 -10.40 -15.57 -2.75
CA PHE A 191 -11.65 -15.81 -3.46
C PHE A 191 -11.86 -17.32 -3.71
N SER A 192 -11.88 -18.10 -2.63
CA SER A 192 -12.06 -19.56 -2.68
C SER A 192 -13.28 -19.95 -3.54
N HIS A 193 -13.15 -21.04 -4.29
CA HIS A 193 -14.13 -21.52 -5.27
C HIS A 193 -14.33 -20.60 -6.50
N SER A 194 -13.42 -19.70 -6.78
CA SER A 194 -13.43 -18.89 -8.01
C SER A 194 -12.10 -19.07 -8.78
N VAL A 195 -12.01 -18.49 -9.97
CA VAL A 195 -10.79 -18.44 -10.78
C VAL A 195 -9.83 -17.30 -10.37
N HIS A 196 -10.22 -16.53 -9.37
CA HIS A 196 -9.45 -15.36 -8.93
C HIS A 196 -8.51 -15.74 -7.78
N VAL A 197 -7.29 -15.25 -7.84
CA VAL A 197 -6.27 -15.40 -6.81
C VAL A 197 -5.70 -14.02 -6.48
N GLU A 198 -5.64 -13.72 -5.19
CA GLU A 198 -4.90 -12.56 -4.72
C GLU A 198 -3.41 -12.91 -4.68
N THR A 199 -2.55 -11.99 -5.02
CA THR A 199 -1.11 -12.25 -5.06
C THR A 199 -0.34 -11.08 -4.48
N VAL A 200 0.63 -11.36 -3.61
CA VAL A 200 1.59 -10.38 -3.08
C VAL A 200 2.94 -10.61 -3.73
N VAL A 201 3.51 -9.55 -4.27
CA VAL A 201 4.82 -9.58 -4.92
C VAL A 201 5.74 -8.59 -4.23
N LEU A 202 6.96 -9.04 -3.88
CA LEU A 202 8.03 -8.15 -3.46
C LEU A 202 8.99 -7.92 -4.61
N MET A 203 9.25 -6.65 -4.90
CA MET A 203 10.35 -6.23 -5.76
C MET A 203 11.33 -5.35 -4.98
N SER A 204 12.61 -5.54 -5.20
CA SER A 204 13.67 -4.73 -4.58
C SER A 204 14.52 -4.06 -5.64
N LYS A 205 14.96 -2.83 -5.38
CA LYS A 205 15.87 -2.13 -6.26
C LYS A 205 17.19 -2.88 -6.30
N VAL A 206 17.72 -3.15 -7.50
CA VAL A 206 19.04 -3.75 -7.68
C VAL A 206 20.06 -2.74 -7.17
N LYS A 207 20.93 -3.19 -6.25
CA LYS A 207 22.07 -2.35 -5.82
C LYS A 207 23.08 -2.32 -6.96
N GLU A 208 23.40 -1.15 -7.44
CA GLU A 208 24.60 -0.91 -8.25
C GLU A 208 25.86 -1.22 -7.45
#